data_b342a21b8a66f55bb9eac21238df4f0f
#
_entry.id   b342a21b8a66f55bb9eac21238df4f0f
#
_cell.length_a   1.000
_cell.length_b   1.000
_cell.length_c   1.000
_cell.angle_alpha   90.00
_cell.angle_beta   90.00
_cell.angle_gamma   90.00
#
_symmetry.space_group_name_H-M   'P 1'
#
loop_
_entity.id
_entity.type
_entity.pdbx_description
1 polymer ?
#
loop_
_entity_poly.entity_id
_entity_poly.type
_entity_poly.pdbx_seq_one_letter_code
_entity_poly.pdbx_strand_id
1 'polypeptide(L)'
;MTSAQTIPPQPAPAQAPPSTTSGPRFSFPMTYSKAFSQWWASTATSAVDAQAAVLSFLPFFPSPADLTDKRTAKINMVQLSGKNRAINELEITREGEPVERTLVMLHGYGAGLGLFYRNFDGLSKVKGTKIYALDLLGMGNSSRPCFRIKAKDPIGKIDETEAFFIDALEEWRKKKNIDKMTLLVCSLCLFDVL
;
A
#
# COMPACT_ATOMS: atom_id res chain seq x y z
N MET A 1 3.07 -31.54 38.12
CA MET A 1 1.67 -31.14 37.87
C MET A 1 1.73 -29.87 37.05
N THR A 2 1.58 -29.99 35.74
CA THR A 2 1.71 -28.88 34.78
C THR A 2 0.29 -28.37 34.49
N SER A 3 -0.03 -27.17 34.94
CA SER A 3 -1.32 -26.54 34.70
C SER A 3 -1.42 -26.07 33.26
N ALA A 4 -2.34 -26.66 32.52
CA ALA A 4 -2.69 -26.21 31.15
C ALA A 4 -3.39 -24.86 31.24
N GLN A 5 -2.80 -23.83 30.59
CA GLN A 5 -3.45 -22.53 30.42
C GLN A 5 -4.49 -22.66 29.29
N THR A 6 -5.76 -22.47 29.66
CA THR A 6 -6.88 -22.43 28.71
C THR A 6 -6.85 -21.08 27.97
N ILE A 7 -6.65 -21.12 26.65
CA ILE A 7 -6.74 -19.95 25.79
C ILE A 7 -8.20 -19.53 25.70
N PRO A 8 -8.54 -18.24 25.95
CA PRO A 8 -9.92 -17.77 25.83
C PRO A 8 -10.38 -17.84 24.35
N PRO A 9 -11.67 -18.10 24.09
CA PRO A 9 -12.20 -18.18 22.75
C PRO A 9 -12.06 -16.84 22.02
N GLN A 10 -11.61 -16.90 20.75
CA GLN A 10 -11.53 -15.73 19.89
C GLN A 10 -12.94 -15.14 19.67
N PRO A 11 -13.08 -13.80 19.68
CA PRO A 11 -14.34 -13.16 19.32
C PRO A 11 -14.71 -13.49 17.87
N ALA A 12 -16.00 -13.74 17.63
CA ALA A 12 -16.51 -14.01 16.30
C ALA A 12 -16.17 -12.87 15.31
N PRO A 13 -15.86 -13.18 14.05
CA PRO A 13 -15.54 -12.16 13.05
C PRO A 13 -16.73 -11.18 12.91
N ALA A 14 -16.41 -9.88 12.96
CA ALA A 14 -17.41 -8.83 12.75
C ALA A 14 -18.10 -9.02 11.40
N GLN A 15 -19.45 -8.97 11.39
CA GLN A 15 -20.22 -9.06 10.16
C GLN A 15 -19.87 -7.87 9.25
N ALA A 16 -19.55 -8.18 7.99
CA ALA A 16 -19.28 -7.17 6.98
C ALA A 16 -20.51 -6.26 6.79
N PRO A 17 -20.33 -4.93 6.64
CA PRO A 17 -21.46 -4.03 6.37
C PRO A 17 -22.14 -4.41 5.04
N PRO A 18 -23.46 -4.19 4.90
CA PRO A 18 -24.19 -4.51 3.69
C PRO A 18 -23.64 -3.71 2.51
N SER A 19 -23.18 -4.40 1.48
CA SER A 19 -22.65 -3.82 0.25
C SER A 19 -23.78 -3.19 -0.56
N THR A 20 -23.92 -1.88 -0.55
CA THR A 20 -24.89 -1.12 -1.37
C THR A 20 -24.31 -0.58 -2.67
N THR A 21 -23.23 -1.14 -3.17
CA THR A 21 -22.72 -0.83 -4.52
C THR A 21 -22.71 -2.10 -5.36
N SER A 22 -23.59 -2.15 -6.36
CA SER A 22 -23.63 -3.18 -7.40
C SER A 22 -22.45 -3.00 -8.37
N GLY A 23 -21.22 -3.18 -7.88
CA GLY A 23 -20.06 -3.37 -8.73
C GLY A 23 -20.18 -4.67 -9.52
N PRO A 24 -19.49 -4.83 -10.66
CA PRO A 24 -19.60 -6.02 -11.47
C PRO A 24 -19.18 -7.25 -10.66
N ARG A 25 -20.13 -8.15 -10.41
CA ARG A 25 -19.84 -9.42 -9.74
C ARG A 25 -19.07 -10.32 -10.69
N PHE A 26 -17.83 -10.61 -10.35
CA PHE A 26 -17.03 -11.60 -11.08
C PHE A 26 -17.57 -12.99 -10.78
N SER A 27 -18.15 -13.66 -11.79
CA SER A 27 -18.51 -15.07 -11.72
C SER A 27 -17.41 -15.91 -12.37
N PHE A 28 -16.85 -16.84 -11.63
CA PHE A 28 -15.92 -17.83 -12.20
C PHE A 28 -16.63 -19.19 -12.39
N PRO A 29 -16.32 -19.94 -13.46
CA PRO A 29 -15.39 -19.60 -14.54
C PRO A 29 -15.99 -18.61 -15.55
N MET A 30 -15.19 -17.63 -15.99
CA MET A 30 -15.56 -16.69 -17.06
C MET A 30 -15.20 -17.24 -18.43
N THR A 31 -16.06 -16.96 -19.45
CA THR A 31 -15.69 -17.22 -20.84
C THR A 31 -14.57 -16.28 -21.29
N TYR A 32 -13.70 -16.75 -22.20
CA TYR A 32 -12.59 -15.94 -22.74
C TYR A 32 -13.03 -14.60 -23.32
N SER A 33 -14.17 -14.56 -24.03
CA SER A 33 -14.72 -13.31 -24.58
C SER A 33 -15.09 -12.30 -23.51
N LYS A 34 -15.67 -12.76 -22.39
CA LYS A 34 -16.04 -11.92 -21.27
C LYS A 34 -14.80 -11.41 -20.51
N ALA A 35 -13.81 -12.29 -20.31
CA ALA A 35 -12.55 -11.90 -19.70
C ALA A 35 -11.81 -10.85 -20.55
N PHE A 36 -11.77 -11.04 -21.87
CA PHE A 36 -11.15 -10.10 -22.79
C PHE A 36 -11.87 -8.74 -22.82
N SER A 37 -13.21 -8.73 -22.86
CA SER A 37 -13.96 -7.47 -22.85
C SER A 37 -13.78 -6.71 -21.53
N GLN A 38 -13.71 -7.40 -20.41
CA GLN A 38 -13.43 -6.78 -19.11
C GLN A 38 -12.00 -6.25 -19.01
N TRP A 39 -11.03 -6.99 -19.52
CA TRP A 39 -9.64 -6.53 -19.58
C TRP A 39 -9.49 -5.29 -20.49
N TRP A 40 -10.16 -5.28 -21.63
CA TRP A 40 -10.17 -4.13 -22.54
C TRP A 40 -10.85 -2.90 -21.93
N ALA A 41 -11.91 -3.11 -21.15
CA ALA A 41 -12.65 -2.05 -20.47
C ALA A 41 -11.92 -1.53 -19.21
N SER A 42 -10.89 -2.23 -18.73
CA SER A 42 -10.14 -1.79 -17.55
C SER A 42 -9.26 -0.57 -17.87
N THR A 43 -9.48 0.52 -17.15
CA THR A 43 -8.78 1.79 -17.33
C THR A 43 -7.94 2.14 -16.09
N ALA A 44 -7.05 3.13 -16.22
CA ALA A 44 -6.31 3.66 -15.07
C ALA A 44 -7.24 4.19 -13.97
N THR A 45 -8.38 4.78 -14.36
CA THR A 45 -9.42 5.23 -13.43
C THR A 45 -9.99 4.08 -12.60
N SER A 46 -10.21 2.91 -13.22
CA SER A 46 -10.70 1.72 -12.49
C SER A 46 -9.71 1.22 -11.43
N ALA A 47 -8.40 1.40 -11.62
CA ALA A 47 -7.39 1.03 -10.62
C ALA A 47 -7.42 1.96 -9.41
N VAL A 48 -7.61 3.26 -9.62
CA VAL A 48 -7.78 4.25 -8.55
C VAL A 48 -9.06 3.98 -7.77
N ASP A 49 -10.18 3.72 -8.47
CA ASP A 49 -11.46 3.41 -7.84
C ASP A 49 -11.39 2.11 -7.04
N ALA A 50 -10.70 1.08 -7.54
CA ALA A 50 -10.48 -0.18 -6.82
C ALA A 50 -9.67 0.05 -5.53
N GLN A 51 -8.62 0.87 -5.59
CA GLN A 51 -7.85 1.24 -4.41
C GLN A 51 -8.72 1.98 -3.39
N ALA A 52 -9.50 2.97 -3.83
CA ALA A 52 -10.41 3.71 -2.97
C ALA A 52 -11.47 2.80 -2.34
N ALA A 53 -12.02 1.85 -3.11
CA ALA A 53 -12.98 0.86 -2.61
C ALA A 53 -12.38 -0.05 -1.53
N VAL A 54 -11.13 -0.48 -1.68
CA VAL A 54 -10.43 -1.26 -0.63
C VAL A 54 -10.17 -0.41 0.61
N LEU A 55 -9.74 0.84 0.43
CA LEU A 55 -9.44 1.72 1.55
C LEU A 55 -10.71 2.22 2.26
N SER A 56 -11.88 2.19 1.61
CA SER A 56 -13.16 2.55 2.25
C SER A 56 -13.60 1.60 3.38
N PHE A 57 -12.94 0.43 3.51
CA PHE A 57 -13.10 -0.42 4.70
C PHE A 57 -12.44 0.15 5.96
N LEU A 58 -11.60 1.18 5.83
CA LEU A 58 -11.00 1.84 6.97
C LEU A 58 -12.00 2.82 7.61
N PRO A 59 -12.18 2.80 8.93
CA PRO A 59 -13.16 3.65 9.60
C PRO A 59 -12.84 5.15 9.53
N PHE A 60 -11.64 5.51 9.06
CA PHE A 60 -11.14 6.88 8.96
C PHE A 60 -10.78 7.29 7.51
N PHE A 61 -11.26 6.57 6.51
CA PHE A 61 -11.05 6.92 5.10
C PHE A 61 -12.40 6.97 4.34
N PRO A 62 -12.63 7.97 3.49
CA PRO A 62 -11.81 9.18 3.20
C PRO A 62 -11.87 10.22 4.33
N SER A 63 -12.80 10.07 5.25
CA SER A 63 -12.95 10.86 6.46
C SER A 63 -13.41 9.97 7.61
N PRO A 64 -13.08 10.29 8.88
CA PRO A 64 -13.53 9.49 10.01
C PRO A 64 -15.06 9.46 10.09
N ALA A 65 -15.61 8.25 10.26
CA ALA A 65 -17.05 8.06 10.47
C ALA A 65 -17.48 8.53 11.88
N ASP A 66 -16.53 8.50 12.83
CA ASP A 66 -16.71 8.96 14.20
C ASP A 66 -15.89 10.25 14.40
N LEU A 67 -16.54 11.34 14.80
CA LEU A 67 -15.90 12.63 15.07
C LEU A 67 -14.90 12.59 16.24
N THR A 68 -14.93 11.54 17.05
CA THR A 68 -13.96 11.32 18.11
C THR A 68 -12.67 10.65 17.60
N ASP A 69 -12.72 10.02 16.43
CA ASP A 69 -11.54 9.42 15.80
C ASP A 69 -10.71 10.51 15.10
N LYS A 70 -9.59 10.84 15.71
CA LYS A 70 -8.66 11.85 15.20
C LYS A 70 -7.77 11.35 14.05
N ARG A 71 -7.95 10.12 13.61
CA ARG A 71 -7.17 9.55 12.50
C ARG A 71 -7.70 10.04 11.17
N THR A 72 -6.79 10.38 10.29
CA THR A 72 -7.09 10.75 8.90
C THR A 72 -6.20 9.97 7.96
N ALA A 73 -6.75 9.58 6.82
CA ALA A 73 -6.01 8.91 5.77
C ALA A 73 -6.15 9.68 4.45
N LYS A 74 -5.03 9.95 3.78
CA LYS A 74 -4.98 10.69 2.52
C LYS A 74 -4.16 9.94 1.49
N ILE A 75 -4.66 9.89 0.26
CA ILE A 75 -3.91 9.37 -0.88
C ILE A 75 -3.27 10.55 -1.59
N ASN A 76 -1.97 10.47 -1.83
CA ASN A 76 -1.22 11.50 -2.54
C ASN A 76 -0.36 10.87 -3.63
N MET A 77 -0.11 11.64 -4.68
CA MET A 77 0.85 11.30 -5.72
C MET A 77 2.09 12.19 -5.57
N VAL A 78 3.17 11.64 -5.05
CA VAL A 78 4.42 12.37 -4.81
C VAL A 78 5.28 12.33 -6.07
N GLN A 79 5.42 13.47 -6.73
CA GLN A 79 6.27 13.61 -7.91
C GLN A 79 7.74 13.49 -7.53
N LEU A 80 8.48 12.66 -8.27
CA LEU A 80 9.93 12.53 -8.15
C LEU A 80 10.63 13.28 -9.29
N SER A 81 11.95 13.42 -9.19
CA SER A 81 12.77 14.01 -10.23
C SER A 81 12.79 13.11 -11.47
N GLY A 82 12.81 13.74 -12.64
CA GLY A 82 12.80 13.04 -13.91
C GLY A 82 11.41 12.89 -14.53
N LYS A 83 11.37 12.33 -15.74
CA LYS A 83 10.14 12.23 -16.51
C LYS A 83 9.30 11.03 -16.05
N ASN A 84 8.01 11.25 -15.81
CA ASN A 84 7.04 10.21 -15.46
C ASN A 84 7.49 9.37 -14.23
N ARG A 85 7.97 10.03 -13.18
CA ARG A 85 8.33 9.38 -11.91
C ARG A 85 7.51 9.97 -10.78
N ALA A 86 6.56 9.19 -10.27
CA ALA A 86 5.72 9.56 -9.15
C ALA A 86 5.36 8.32 -8.32
N ILE A 87 5.35 8.48 -7.02
CA ILE A 87 4.98 7.45 -6.05
C ILE A 87 3.59 7.75 -5.51
N ASN A 88 2.70 6.76 -5.62
CA ASN A 88 1.41 6.77 -4.95
C ASN A 88 1.61 6.38 -3.49
N GLU A 89 1.11 7.22 -2.58
CA GLU A 89 1.22 6.99 -1.14
C GLU A 89 -0.14 7.08 -0.46
N LEU A 90 -0.34 6.26 0.54
CA LEU A 90 -1.35 6.46 1.58
C LEU A 90 -0.65 7.00 2.82
N GLU A 91 -1.07 8.17 3.27
CA GLU A 91 -0.59 8.81 4.49
C GLU A 91 -1.66 8.72 5.56
N ILE A 92 -1.34 8.11 6.70
CA ILE A 92 -2.24 8.01 7.86
C ILE A 92 -1.62 8.80 9.01
N THR A 93 -2.38 9.78 9.51
CA THR A 93 -1.96 10.64 10.62
C THR A 93 -3.05 10.71 11.69
N ARG A 94 -2.66 11.18 12.86
CA ARG A 94 -3.58 11.50 13.95
C ARG A 94 -3.51 12.98 14.26
N GLU A 95 -4.63 13.67 14.16
CA GLU A 95 -4.68 15.12 14.39
C GLU A 95 -4.47 15.47 15.86
N GLY A 96 -3.68 16.53 16.08
CA GLY A 96 -3.38 17.05 17.42
C GLY A 96 -2.41 16.21 18.24
N GLU A 97 -1.77 15.19 17.65
CA GLU A 97 -0.72 14.41 18.31
C GLU A 97 0.65 14.66 17.64
N PRO A 98 1.73 14.83 18.42
CA PRO A 98 3.07 14.92 17.88
C PRO A 98 3.50 13.60 17.23
N VAL A 99 4.20 13.68 16.12
CA VAL A 99 4.77 12.50 15.45
C VAL A 99 6.10 12.15 16.09
N GLU A 100 6.16 11.02 16.77
CA GLU A 100 7.38 10.50 17.42
C GLU A 100 8.12 9.50 16.54
N ARG A 101 7.38 8.78 15.68
CA ARG A 101 7.92 7.74 14.82
C ARG A 101 7.19 7.67 13.49
N THR A 102 7.91 7.32 12.46
CA THR A 102 7.37 7.12 11.12
C THR A 102 7.51 5.66 10.73
N LEU A 103 6.38 5.02 10.37
CA LEU A 103 6.34 3.68 9.80
C LEU A 103 6.08 3.78 8.30
N VAL A 104 6.95 3.18 7.49
CA VAL A 104 6.80 3.10 6.04
C VAL A 104 6.57 1.65 5.65
N MET A 105 5.49 1.39 4.94
CA MET A 105 5.08 0.04 4.52
C MET A 105 5.27 -0.10 3.02
N LEU A 106 6.04 -1.11 2.62
CA LEU A 106 6.33 -1.43 1.23
C LEU A 106 5.77 -2.81 0.89
N HIS A 107 4.98 -2.86 -0.18
CA HIS A 107 4.39 -4.10 -0.67
C HIS A 107 5.41 -4.95 -1.44
N GLY A 108 5.08 -6.25 -1.64
CA GLY A 108 5.87 -7.18 -2.43
C GLY A 108 5.54 -7.13 -3.93
N TYR A 109 6.21 -7.99 -4.69
CA TYR A 109 6.01 -8.12 -6.14
C TYR A 109 4.54 -8.41 -6.50
N GLY A 110 4.04 -7.71 -7.52
CA GLY A 110 2.68 -7.90 -8.02
C GLY A 110 1.57 -7.41 -7.09
N ALA A 111 1.91 -6.69 -6.03
CA ALA A 111 0.95 -6.13 -5.07
C ALA A 111 0.86 -4.60 -5.18
N GLY A 112 0.20 -3.98 -4.21
CA GLY A 112 0.07 -2.55 -4.02
C GLY A 112 -0.25 -2.24 -2.56
N LEU A 113 -0.23 -0.97 -2.19
CA LEU A 113 -0.47 -0.49 -0.81
C LEU A 113 -1.80 -0.97 -0.23
N GLY A 114 -2.81 -1.21 -1.06
CA GLY A 114 -4.10 -1.75 -0.63
C GLY A 114 -4.03 -3.13 0.03
N LEU A 115 -2.94 -3.91 -0.18
CA LEU A 115 -2.75 -5.21 0.46
C LEU A 115 -2.72 -5.10 2.00
N PHE A 116 -2.28 -3.96 2.52
CA PHE A 116 -2.18 -3.72 3.96
C PHE A 116 -3.47 -3.21 4.61
N TYR A 117 -4.61 -3.15 3.91
CA TYR A 117 -5.82 -2.50 4.43
C TYR A 117 -6.26 -3.04 5.80
N ARG A 118 -6.09 -4.34 6.07
CA ARG A 118 -6.42 -4.94 7.38
C ARG A 118 -5.47 -4.54 8.51
N ASN A 119 -4.24 -4.12 8.16
CA ASN A 119 -3.22 -3.76 9.14
C ASN A 119 -3.32 -2.29 9.55
N PHE A 120 -3.83 -1.43 8.67
CA PHE A 120 -3.86 0.02 8.91
C PHE A 120 -4.65 0.41 10.16
N ASP A 121 -5.83 -0.21 10.39
CA ASP A 121 -6.62 0.12 11.57
C ASP A 121 -5.89 -0.21 12.87
N GLY A 122 -5.27 -1.38 12.96
CA GLY A 122 -4.50 -1.80 14.14
C GLY A 122 -3.26 -0.94 14.38
N LEU A 123 -2.44 -0.75 13.34
CA LEU A 123 -1.19 -0.01 13.44
C LEU A 123 -1.40 1.48 13.74
N SER A 124 -2.44 2.09 13.17
CA SER A 124 -2.76 3.51 13.39
C SER A 124 -3.31 3.83 14.78
N LYS A 125 -3.62 2.82 15.60
CA LYS A 125 -4.00 3.01 17.02
C LYS A 125 -2.82 3.36 17.91
N VAL A 126 -1.59 3.07 17.45
CA VAL A 126 -0.38 3.40 18.22
C VAL A 126 -0.14 4.90 18.17
N LYS A 127 -0.24 5.56 19.33
CA LYS A 127 -0.05 7.01 19.46
C LYS A 127 1.35 7.43 19.00
N GLY A 128 1.46 8.67 18.53
CA GLY A 128 2.73 9.23 18.03
C GLY A 128 3.27 8.56 16.77
N THR A 129 2.48 7.69 16.12
CA THR A 129 2.92 6.99 14.90
C THR A 129 2.25 7.58 13.67
N LYS A 130 3.06 8.01 12.72
CA LYS A 130 2.65 8.37 11.37
C LYS A 130 2.95 7.20 10.43
N ILE A 131 1.98 6.82 9.61
CA ILE A 131 2.11 5.66 8.70
C ILE A 131 2.09 6.16 7.27
N TYR A 132 3.02 5.64 6.48
CA TYR A 132 3.00 5.73 5.03
C TYR A 132 2.96 4.33 4.43
N ALA A 133 2.07 4.08 3.50
CA ALA A 133 2.12 2.92 2.65
C ALA A 133 2.35 3.37 1.21
N LEU A 134 3.31 2.79 0.52
CA LEU A 134 3.76 3.24 -0.80
C LEU A 134 3.52 2.15 -1.83
N ASP A 135 3.10 2.56 -3.02
CA ASP A 135 3.24 1.75 -4.22
C ASP A 135 4.64 1.98 -4.79
N LEU A 136 5.40 0.92 -5.00
CA LEU A 136 6.72 1.02 -5.64
C LEU A 136 6.59 1.50 -7.09
N LEU A 137 7.63 2.17 -7.63
CA LEU A 137 7.63 2.57 -9.04
C LEU A 137 7.34 1.38 -9.96
N GLY A 138 6.48 1.58 -10.95
CA GLY A 138 6.07 0.52 -11.87
C GLY A 138 4.95 -0.39 -11.35
N MET A 139 4.52 -0.24 -10.08
CA MET A 139 3.52 -1.08 -9.43
C MET A 139 2.37 -0.25 -8.87
N GLY A 140 1.25 -0.90 -8.56
CA GLY A 140 0.06 -0.26 -8.03
C GLY A 140 -0.39 0.93 -8.88
N ASN A 141 -0.70 2.04 -8.22
CA ASN A 141 -1.05 3.31 -8.86
C ASN A 141 0.15 4.27 -9.05
N SER A 142 1.36 3.85 -8.69
CA SER A 142 2.57 4.61 -8.99
C SER A 142 2.85 4.66 -10.49
N SER A 143 3.57 5.69 -10.91
CA SER A 143 3.93 5.84 -12.32
C SER A 143 4.84 4.71 -12.81
N ARG A 144 4.82 4.47 -14.11
CA ARG A 144 5.60 3.46 -14.81
C ARG A 144 6.63 4.11 -15.73
N PRO A 145 7.76 4.62 -15.15
CA PRO A 145 8.84 5.15 -15.96
C PRO A 145 9.49 4.03 -16.80
N CYS A 146 10.10 4.40 -17.92
CA CYS A 146 10.83 3.43 -18.71
C CYS A 146 12.04 2.92 -17.90
N PHE A 147 12.01 1.64 -17.57
CA PHE A 147 13.12 0.94 -16.91
C PHE A 147 13.97 0.23 -17.95
N ARG A 148 15.25 0.54 -18.00
CA ARG A 148 16.21 -0.08 -18.94
C ARG A 148 17.52 -0.32 -18.22
N ILE A 149 17.96 -1.58 -18.16
CA ILE A 149 19.28 -1.97 -17.68
C ILE A 149 20.28 -1.76 -18.81
N LYS A 150 21.36 -1.02 -18.53
CA LYS A 150 22.44 -0.74 -19.48
C LYS A 150 23.67 -1.57 -19.20
N ALA A 151 23.88 -1.97 -17.96
CA ALA A 151 24.98 -2.81 -17.54
C ALA A 151 24.95 -4.16 -18.27
N LYS A 152 26.12 -4.66 -18.64
CA LYS A 152 26.27 -5.94 -19.33
C LYS A 152 26.64 -7.07 -18.36
N ASP A 153 27.37 -6.74 -17.32
CA ASP A 153 27.80 -7.66 -16.26
C ASP A 153 26.69 -7.92 -15.23
N PRO A 154 26.69 -9.07 -14.56
CA PRO A 154 25.66 -9.43 -13.60
C PRO A 154 25.55 -8.45 -12.42
N ILE A 155 26.67 -8.00 -11.87
CA ILE A 155 26.70 -7.10 -10.71
C ILE A 155 26.10 -5.76 -11.07
N GLY A 156 26.54 -5.13 -12.17
CA GLY A 156 25.99 -3.86 -12.61
C GLY A 156 24.48 -3.92 -12.94
N LYS A 157 23.97 -5.09 -13.39
CA LYS A 157 22.52 -5.27 -13.59
C LYS A 157 21.78 -5.24 -12.25
N ILE A 158 22.33 -5.85 -11.22
CA ILE A 158 21.75 -5.83 -9.86
C ILE A 158 21.76 -4.40 -9.36
N ASP A 159 22.91 -3.71 -9.41
CA ASP A 159 23.05 -2.33 -8.93
C ASP A 159 22.07 -1.37 -9.60
N GLU A 160 21.92 -1.45 -10.94
CA GLU A 160 20.96 -0.60 -11.67
C GLU A 160 19.50 -0.92 -11.30
N THR A 161 19.20 -2.19 -11.01
CA THR A 161 17.84 -2.61 -10.60
C THR A 161 17.56 -2.11 -9.19
N GLU A 162 18.47 -2.29 -8.26
CA GLU A 162 18.31 -1.81 -6.89
C GLU A 162 18.20 -0.28 -6.84
N ALA A 163 19.08 0.42 -7.55
CA ALA A 163 19.06 1.88 -7.63
C ALA A 163 17.72 2.42 -8.13
N PHE A 164 17.06 1.73 -9.07
CA PHE A 164 15.74 2.16 -9.57
C PHE A 164 14.71 2.29 -8.45
N PHE A 165 14.69 1.36 -7.50
CA PHE A 165 13.73 1.35 -6.40
C PHE A 165 14.25 2.14 -5.19
N ILE A 166 15.51 1.93 -4.81
CA ILE A 166 16.11 2.53 -3.61
C ILE A 166 16.24 4.04 -3.77
N ASP A 167 16.72 4.52 -4.92
CA ASP A 167 16.86 5.96 -5.17
C ASP A 167 15.49 6.65 -5.21
N ALA A 168 14.47 5.97 -5.74
CA ALA A 168 13.11 6.51 -5.74
C ALA A 168 12.54 6.62 -4.32
N LEU A 169 12.75 5.61 -3.48
CA LEU A 169 12.34 5.63 -2.07
C LEU A 169 13.09 6.71 -1.28
N GLU A 170 14.40 6.85 -1.49
CA GLU A 170 15.21 7.85 -0.81
C GLU A 170 14.84 9.27 -1.24
N GLU A 171 14.55 9.49 -2.51
CA GLU A 171 14.05 10.77 -3.00
C GLU A 171 12.69 11.10 -2.39
N TRP A 172 11.78 10.13 -2.33
CA TRP A 172 10.50 10.28 -1.66
C TRP A 172 10.69 10.63 -0.18
N ARG A 173 11.54 9.90 0.55
CA ARG A 173 11.85 10.15 1.96
C ARG A 173 12.31 11.59 2.20
N LYS A 174 13.24 12.07 1.36
CA LYS A 174 13.75 13.45 1.42
C LYS A 174 12.66 14.49 1.18
N LYS A 175 11.78 14.26 0.20
CA LYS A 175 10.64 15.15 -0.09
C LYS A 175 9.62 15.23 1.05
N LYS A 176 9.50 14.16 1.81
CA LYS A 176 8.64 14.11 3.01
C LYS A 176 9.33 14.63 4.26
N ASN A 177 10.60 15.05 4.19
CA ASN A 177 11.43 15.50 5.32
C ASN A 177 11.47 14.48 6.46
N ILE A 178 11.64 13.21 6.12
CA ILE A 178 11.72 12.10 7.08
C ILE A 178 13.19 11.80 7.37
N ASP A 179 13.66 12.09 8.59
CA ASP A 179 15.04 11.79 8.99
C ASP A 179 15.23 10.30 9.30
N LYS A 180 14.30 9.73 10.08
CA LYS A 180 14.33 8.32 10.49
C LYS A 180 12.98 7.68 10.26
N MET A 181 12.99 6.44 9.79
CA MET A 181 11.78 5.65 9.57
C MET A 181 12.01 4.19 9.92
N THR A 182 10.94 3.52 10.32
CA THR A 182 10.89 2.06 10.41
C THR A 182 10.29 1.54 9.10
N LEU A 183 10.98 0.61 8.45
CA LEU A 183 10.47 -0.04 7.24
C LEU A 183 9.78 -1.36 7.61
N LEU A 184 8.57 -1.55 7.11
CA LEU A 184 7.86 -2.81 7.10
C LEU A 184 7.73 -3.25 5.63
N VAL A 185 8.44 -4.30 5.26
CA VAL A 185 8.50 -4.79 3.87
C VAL A 185 7.83 -6.16 3.79
N CYS A 186 6.90 -6.32 2.86
CA CYS A 186 6.29 -7.62 2.58
C CYS A 186 7.19 -8.43 1.65
N SER A 187 7.60 -9.61 2.10
CA SER A 187 8.74 -10.39 1.63
C SER A 187 8.56 -11.17 0.32
N LEU A 188 7.83 -10.71 -0.67
CA LEU A 188 7.92 -11.35 -2.00
C LEU A 188 8.98 -10.71 -2.91
N CYS A 189 9.61 -9.62 -2.45
CA CYS A 189 10.69 -8.95 -3.20
C CYS A 189 12.11 -9.30 -2.74
N LEU A 190 12.27 -10.15 -1.73
CA LEU A 190 13.59 -10.40 -1.09
C LEU A 190 14.16 -11.78 -1.37
N PHE A 191 13.71 -12.49 -2.39
CA PHE A 191 14.23 -13.83 -2.68
C PHE A 191 15.57 -13.87 -3.39
N ASP A 192 16.16 -12.71 -3.77
CA ASP A 192 17.45 -12.69 -4.46
C ASP A 192 18.49 -11.71 -3.88
N VAL A 193 18.38 -11.35 -2.61
CA VAL A 193 19.35 -10.45 -1.96
C VAL A 193 19.88 -11.09 -0.66
N LEU A 194 20.39 -12.32 -0.77
CA LEU A 194 21.28 -12.95 0.20
C LEU A 194 22.37 -13.71 -0.55
#